data_35dd9ccf78482b3a256698b3033ee890
#
_entry.id   35dd9ccf78482b3a256698b3033ee890
#
_cell.length_a   1.000
_cell.length_b   1.000
_cell.length_c   1.000
_cell.angle_alpha   90.00
_cell.angle_beta   90.00
_cell.angle_gamma   90.00
#
_symmetry.space_group_name_H-M   'P 1'
#
loop_
_entity.id
_entity.type
_entity.pdbx_description
1 polymer ?
#
loop_
_entity_poly.entity_id
_entity_poly.type
_entity_poly.pdbx_seq_one_letter_code
_entity_poly.pdbx_strand_id
1 'polypeptide(L)'
;AEKERKHSDAPGPGVYWWHTIDDTFDKIDLDGLLRDGRVVGVLLYELLSKEKLPADYRGYAKTWLPYFETLKNSEEHEQAADEIETLLKEVLDRCETLEHIWGTEKIEEHNRLCRLVGGVFSRLMHSTGSAYEQDTSFAYGPLQLLKASAKALPENSPADWNLFYQTTFVRQRNRMVTELRKLLKEIDLEFRNGSDRFGSSRNCDRRMEI
;
A
#
# COMPACT_ATOMS: atom_id res chain seq x y z
N ALA A 1 -30.52 -3.97 23.99
CA ALA A 1 -30.85 -3.08 22.87
C ALA A 1 -29.70 -2.09 22.57
N GLU A 2 -29.03 -1.53 23.58
CA GLU A 2 -27.96 -0.53 23.41
C GLU A 2 -26.64 -1.17 22.96
N LYS A 3 -26.34 -2.41 23.35
CA LYS A 3 -25.15 -3.15 22.92
C LYS A 3 -25.21 -3.57 21.45
N GLU A 4 -26.36 -3.80 20.88
CA GLU A 4 -26.54 -4.23 19.48
C GLU A 4 -26.40 -3.06 18.48
N ARG A 5 -26.61 -1.82 18.93
CA ARG A 5 -26.44 -0.62 18.08
C ARG A 5 -25.00 -0.14 17.92
N LYS A 6 -24.06 -0.72 18.67
CA LYS A 6 -22.63 -0.32 18.62
C LYS A 6 -21.86 -0.86 17.40
N HIS A 7 -22.49 -1.71 16.59
CA HIS A 7 -21.92 -2.22 15.35
C HIS A 7 -22.88 -1.90 14.21
N SER A 8 -22.85 -0.63 13.76
CA SER A 8 -23.44 -0.35 12.45
C SER A 8 -22.39 -0.70 11.39
N ASP A 9 -22.78 -1.43 10.36
CA ASP A 9 -21.96 -1.72 9.17
C ASP A 9 -21.75 -0.46 8.30
N ALA A 10 -22.15 0.71 8.80
CA ALA A 10 -21.95 1.96 8.10
C ALA A 10 -20.46 2.36 8.10
N PRO A 11 -19.91 2.81 6.98
CA PRO A 11 -18.58 3.36 6.93
C PRO A 11 -18.51 4.63 7.80
N GLY A 12 -17.74 4.57 8.88
CA GLY A 12 -17.61 5.65 9.83
C GLY A 12 -17.26 5.15 11.23
N PRO A 13 -17.23 5.98 12.26
CA PRO A 13 -16.94 5.56 13.64
C PRO A 13 -17.97 4.58 14.24
N GLY A 14 -18.97 4.17 13.47
CA GLY A 14 -19.87 3.07 13.84
C GLY A 14 -20.85 3.37 14.97
N VAL A 15 -21.05 4.63 15.31
CA VAL A 15 -21.91 5.05 16.41
C VAL A 15 -23.06 5.94 15.90
N TYR A 16 -24.27 5.67 16.37
CA TYR A 16 -25.49 6.31 15.86
C TYR A 16 -25.58 7.81 16.13
N TRP A 17 -24.86 8.31 17.13
CA TRP A 17 -24.87 9.73 17.51
C TRP A 17 -23.91 10.60 16.69
N TRP A 18 -22.94 10.01 16.03
CA TRP A 18 -21.92 10.74 15.29
C TRP A 18 -22.52 11.65 14.23
N HIS A 19 -22.15 12.91 14.22
CA HIS A 19 -22.70 13.97 13.37
C HIS A 19 -24.21 14.25 13.58
N THR A 20 -24.74 13.94 14.75
CA THR A 20 -26.11 14.28 15.15
C THR A 20 -26.12 15.23 16.36
N ILE A 21 -27.31 15.70 16.75
CA ILE A 21 -27.46 16.51 17.97
C ILE A 21 -27.16 15.71 19.25
N ASP A 22 -27.13 14.39 19.16
CA ASP A 22 -26.81 13.50 20.26
C ASP A 22 -25.29 13.26 20.39
N ASP A 23 -24.47 13.86 19.53
CA ASP A 23 -23.00 13.80 19.60
C ASP A 23 -22.49 14.78 20.67
N THR A 24 -22.68 14.39 21.90
CA THR A 24 -22.41 15.17 23.10
C THR A 24 -21.23 14.61 23.89
N PHE A 25 -20.64 15.43 24.75
CA PHE A 25 -19.43 15.08 25.51
C PHE A 25 -19.56 13.80 26.35
N ASP A 26 -20.76 13.52 26.88
CA ASP A 26 -21.04 12.29 27.66
C ASP A 26 -20.91 10.99 26.87
N LYS A 27 -20.82 11.07 25.54
CA LYS A 27 -20.57 9.92 24.65
C LYS A 27 -19.10 9.56 24.53
N ILE A 28 -18.21 10.42 25.02
CA ILE A 28 -16.76 10.18 24.95
C ILE A 28 -16.34 9.17 25.99
N ASP A 29 -15.75 8.07 25.54
CA ASP A 29 -14.99 7.16 26.41
C ASP A 29 -13.60 7.75 26.64
N LEU A 30 -13.43 8.44 27.77
CA LEU A 30 -12.17 9.10 28.11
C LEU A 30 -11.00 8.11 28.31
N ASP A 31 -11.26 6.92 28.84
CA ASP A 31 -10.23 5.90 29.00
C ASP A 31 -9.79 5.31 27.64
N GLY A 32 -10.76 5.08 26.76
CA GLY A 32 -10.51 4.71 25.37
C GLY A 32 -9.69 5.76 24.63
N LEU A 33 -10.11 7.03 24.71
CA LEU A 33 -9.40 8.14 24.08
C LEU A 33 -7.97 8.29 24.60
N LEU A 34 -7.74 8.14 25.90
CA LEU A 34 -6.42 8.21 26.51
C LEU A 34 -5.54 7.05 26.04
N ARG A 35 -6.09 5.84 25.99
CA ARG A 35 -5.38 4.66 25.49
C ARG A 35 -4.97 4.86 24.02
N ASP A 36 -5.90 5.27 23.17
CA ASP A 36 -5.67 5.46 21.76
C ASP A 36 -4.68 6.61 21.50
N GLY A 37 -4.79 7.69 22.27
CA GLY A 37 -3.82 8.78 22.26
C GLY A 37 -2.41 8.36 22.63
N ARG A 38 -2.25 7.45 23.60
CA ARG A 38 -0.94 6.88 23.95
C ARG A 38 -0.36 6.04 22.81
N VAL A 39 -1.17 5.20 22.18
CA VAL A 39 -0.74 4.40 21.02
C VAL A 39 -0.28 5.29 19.87
N VAL A 40 -1.08 6.30 19.50
CA VAL A 40 -0.71 7.27 18.46
C VAL A 40 0.54 8.06 18.86
N GLY A 41 0.65 8.48 20.12
CA GLY A 41 1.81 9.20 20.64
C GLY A 41 3.10 8.39 20.53
N VAL A 42 3.07 7.09 20.87
CA VAL A 42 4.23 6.20 20.71
C VAL A 42 4.60 6.03 19.23
N LEU A 43 3.62 5.81 18.36
CA LEU A 43 3.87 5.70 16.91
C LEU A 43 4.51 6.97 16.34
N LEU A 44 4.00 8.14 16.71
CA LEU A 44 4.56 9.42 16.28
C LEU A 44 5.98 9.62 16.82
N TYR A 45 6.21 9.29 18.09
CA TYR A 45 7.54 9.37 18.69
C TYR A 45 8.54 8.48 17.94
N GLU A 46 8.19 7.22 17.67
CA GLU A 46 9.04 6.29 16.91
C GLU A 46 9.36 6.80 15.51
N LEU A 47 8.38 7.37 14.81
CA LEU A 47 8.57 7.92 13.45
C LEU A 47 9.44 9.18 13.44
N LEU A 48 9.30 10.05 14.44
CA LEU A 48 9.98 11.35 14.48
C LEU A 48 11.37 11.30 15.13
N SER A 49 11.64 10.31 16.02
CA SER A 49 12.89 10.23 16.75
C SER A 49 13.97 9.38 16.07
N LYS A 50 13.63 8.60 15.06
CA LYS A 50 14.58 7.72 14.36
C LYS A 50 15.05 8.35 13.05
N GLU A 51 16.36 8.35 12.84
CA GLU A 51 16.94 8.76 11.55
C GLU A 51 16.53 7.80 10.43
N LYS A 52 16.53 6.49 10.70
CA LYS A 52 16.09 5.45 9.77
C LYS A 52 14.60 5.17 9.98
N LEU A 53 13.79 5.33 8.92
CA LEU A 53 12.36 5.04 8.96
C LEU A 53 12.11 3.57 9.35
N PRO A 54 11.26 3.31 10.35
CA PRO A 54 10.91 1.95 10.77
C PRO A 54 9.83 1.35 9.85
N ALA A 55 10.00 1.48 8.54
CA ALA A 55 9.03 1.02 7.56
C ALA A 55 9.39 -0.40 7.08
N ASP A 56 8.42 -1.30 7.15
CA ASP A 56 8.53 -2.67 6.63
C ASP A 56 7.58 -2.86 5.44
N TYR A 57 8.00 -2.37 4.26
CA TYR A 57 7.23 -2.56 3.03
C TYR A 57 7.17 -4.04 2.58
N ARG A 58 8.11 -4.88 3.00
CA ARG A 58 8.09 -6.33 2.71
C ARG A 58 7.00 -7.03 3.51
N GLY A 59 6.93 -6.77 4.81
CA GLY A 59 5.84 -7.25 5.66
C GLY A 59 4.48 -6.77 5.16
N TYR A 60 4.39 -5.50 4.76
CA TYR A 60 3.18 -4.95 4.19
C TYR A 60 2.78 -5.64 2.87
N ALA A 61 3.71 -5.86 1.95
CA ALA A 61 3.44 -6.57 0.70
C ALA A 61 2.95 -8.01 0.92
N LYS A 62 3.47 -8.72 1.92
CA LYS A 62 2.99 -10.06 2.30
C LYS A 62 1.52 -10.08 2.68
N THR A 63 0.98 -8.97 3.19
CA THR A 63 -0.46 -8.88 3.51
C THR A 63 -1.35 -8.90 2.27
N TRP A 64 -0.80 -8.71 1.07
CA TRP A 64 -1.56 -8.74 -0.19
C TRP A 64 -1.84 -10.17 -0.66
N LEU A 65 -0.95 -11.12 -0.38
CA LEU A 65 -1.03 -12.48 -0.89
C LEU A 65 -2.39 -13.16 -0.66
N PRO A 66 -2.98 -13.11 0.55
CA PRO A 66 -4.29 -13.71 0.77
C PRO A 66 -5.41 -13.10 -0.09
N TYR A 67 -5.27 -11.82 -0.47
CA TYR A 67 -6.26 -11.18 -1.34
C TYR A 67 -6.15 -11.66 -2.78
N PHE A 68 -4.95 -11.91 -3.29
CA PHE A 68 -4.77 -12.47 -4.63
C PHE A 68 -5.30 -13.89 -4.73
N GLU A 69 -5.13 -14.72 -3.71
CA GLU A 69 -5.74 -16.05 -3.67
C GLU A 69 -7.28 -15.98 -3.80
N THR A 70 -7.92 -14.96 -3.24
CA THR A 70 -9.38 -14.77 -3.37
C THR A 70 -9.82 -14.34 -4.77
N LEU A 71 -8.89 -13.90 -5.63
CA LEU A 71 -9.20 -13.52 -7.01
C LEU A 71 -9.17 -14.69 -7.99
N LYS A 72 -8.52 -15.79 -7.64
CA LYS A 72 -8.29 -16.95 -8.52
C LYS A 72 -9.57 -17.81 -8.70
N ASN A 73 -10.64 -17.18 -9.20
CA ASN A 73 -11.94 -17.81 -9.44
C ASN A 73 -12.25 -18.05 -10.93
N SER A 74 -11.37 -17.63 -11.83
CA SER A 74 -11.42 -17.91 -13.26
C SER A 74 -9.99 -17.88 -13.82
N GLU A 75 -9.75 -18.47 -15.00
CA GLU A 75 -8.44 -18.46 -15.65
C GLU A 75 -7.91 -17.05 -15.90
N GLU A 76 -8.76 -16.12 -16.34
CA GLU A 76 -8.40 -14.71 -16.55
C GLU A 76 -7.98 -14.01 -15.25
N HIS A 77 -8.71 -14.26 -14.18
CA HIS A 77 -8.41 -13.68 -12.86
C HIS A 77 -7.13 -14.27 -12.25
N GLU A 78 -6.90 -15.58 -12.44
CA GLU A 78 -5.68 -16.26 -12.01
C GLU A 78 -4.46 -15.69 -12.73
N GLN A 79 -4.50 -15.56 -14.06
CA GLN A 79 -3.41 -14.95 -14.84
C GLN A 79 -3.11 -13.51 -14.40
N ALA A 80 -4.17 -12.73 -14.12
CA ALA A 80 -4.02 -11.36 -13.63
C ALA A 80 -3.37 -11.31 -12.24
N ALA A 81 -3.79 -12.18 -11.33
CA ALA A 81 -3.21 -12.29 -9.99
C ALA A 81 -1.74 -12.69 -10.05
N ASP A 82 -1.39 -13.70 -10.85
CA ASP A 82 -0.02 -14.19 -11.03
C ASP A 82 0.90 -13.12 -11.64
N GLU A 83 0.42 -12.32 -12.60
CA GLU A 83 1.17 -11.20 -13.16
C GLU A 83 1.48 -10.15 -12.08
N ILE A 84 0.48 -9.77 -11.28
CA ILE A 84 0.66 -8.78 -10.21
C ILE A 84 1.62 -9.32 -9.13
N GLU A 85 1.46 -10.58 -8.71
CA GLU A 85 2.34 -11.22 -7.74
C GLU A 85 3.78 -11.29 -8.23
N THR A 86 3.99 -11.61 -9.51
CA THR A 86 5.33 -11.66 -10.13
C THR A 86 5.99 -10.28 -10.05
N LEU A 87 5.29 -9.22 -10.48
CA LEU A 87 5.81 -7.85 -10.40
C LEU A 87 6.07 -7.40 -8.96
N LEU A 88 5.22 -7.80 -8.01
CA LEU A 88 5.41 -7.50 -6.60
C LEU A 88 6.68 -8.16 -6.06
N LYS A 89 6.92 -9.44 -6.39
CA LYS A 89 8.15 -10.16 -6.04
C LYS A 89 9.38 -9.49 -6.63
N GLU A 90 9.34 -9.10 -7.91
CA GLU A 90 10.43 -8.38 -8.55
C GLU A 90 10.77 -7.06 -7.84
N VAL A 91 9.75 -6.29 -7.43
CA VAL A 91 9.96 -5.07 -6.62
C VAL A 91 10.67 -5.40 -5.32
N LEU A 92 10.21 -6.41 -4.59
CA LEU A 92 10.78 -6.79 -3.31
C LEU A 92 12.24 -7.28 -3.44
N ASP A 93 12.54 -8.09 -4.45
CA ASP A 93 13.89 -8.59 -4.73
C ASP A 93 14.87 -7.46 -5.07
N ARG A 94 14.40 -6.45 -5.84
CA ARG A 94 15.19 -5.23 -6.14
C ARG A 94 15.49 -4.43 -4.87
N CYS A 95 14.47 -4.23 -4.04
CA CYS A 95 14.64 -3.51 -2.77
C CYS A 95 15.63 -4.23 -1.85
N GLU A 96 15.52 -5.55 -1.73
CA GLU A 96 16.42 -6.34 -0.91
C GLU A 96 17.87 -6.27 -1.41
N THR A 97 18.07 -6.31 -2.73
CA THR A 97 19.38 -6.14 -3.36
C THR A 97 19.99 -4.78 -3.02
N LEU A 98 19.22 -3.69 -3.11
CA LEU A 98 19.68 -2.35 -2.78
C LEU A 98 20.04 -2.21 -1.30
N GLU A 99 19.19 -2.72 -0.41
CA GLU A 99 19.45 -2.67 1.04
C GLU A 99 20.70 -3.48 1.42
N HIS A 100 20.93 -4.60 0.75
CA HIS A 100 22.15 -5.40 0.95
C HIS A 100 23.41 -4.63 0.52
N ILE A 101 23.36 -3.94 -0.62
CA ILE A 101 24.47 -3.13 -1.13
C ILE A 101 24.75 -1.92 -0.24
N TRP A 102 23.71 -1.23 0.22
CA TRP A 102 23.84 -0.03 1.03
C TRP A 102 24.22 -0.30 2.48
N GLY A 103 23.90 -1.49 3.00
CA GLY A 103 24.13 -1.83 4.40
C GLY A 103 23.36 -0.91 5.35
N THR A 104 23.97 -0.62 6.50
CA THR A 104 23.36 0.22 7.54
C THR A 104 23.72 1.71 7.42
N GLU A 105 24.65 2.07 6.54
CA GLU A 105 25.23 3.43 6.48
C GLU A 105 24.41 4.38 5.59
N LYS A 106 23.63 3.86 4.66
CA LYS A 106 22.87 4.63 3.67
C LYS A 106 21.45 4.93 4.14
N ILE A 107 21.33 5.65 5.25
CA ILE A 107 20.03 5.94 5.89
C ILE A 107 19.13 6.77 4.99
N GLU A 108 19.65 7.78 4.33
CA GLU A 108 18.86 8.66 3.46
C GLU A 108 18.32 7.90 2.24
N GLU A 109 19.14 7.08 1.60
CA GLU A 109 18.76 6.22 0.48
C GLU A 109 17.69 5.19 0.92
N HIS A 110 17.86 4.58 2.09
CA HIS A 110 16.86 3.69 2.67
C HIS A 110 15.53 4.44 2.89
N ASN A 111 15.56 5.61 3.51
CA ASN A 111 14.37 6.41 3.76
C ASN A 111 13.67 6.83 2.47
N ARG A 112 14.43 7.15 1.42
CA ARG A 112 13.89 7.47 0.10
C ARG A 112 13.21 6.26 -0.53
N LEU A 113 13.83 5.08 -0.47
CA LEU A 113 13.25 3.82 -0.94
C LEU A 113 11.96 3.48 -0.19
N CYS A 114 11.97 3.59 1.14
CA CYS A 114 10.79 3.35 1.97
C CYS A 114 9.62 4.27 1.58
N ARG A 115 9.87 5.56 1.35
CA ARG A 115 8.83 6.51 0.92
C ARG A 115 8.31 6.20 -0.48
N LEU A 116 9.20 5.85 -1.41
CA LEU A 116 8.84 5.50 -2.77
C LEU A 116 7.95 4.24 -2.80
N VAL A 117 8.45 3.15 -2.27
CA VAL A 117 7.76 1.85 -2.29
C VAL A 117 6.50 1.88 -1.44
N GLY A 118 6.58 2.39 -0.21
CA GLY A 118 5.44 2.50 0.70
C GLY A 118 4.33 3.40 0.15
N GLY A 119 4.70 4.50 -0.51
CA GLY A 119 3.73 5.40 -1.15
C GLY A 119 2.98 4.74 -2.31
N VAL A 120 3.67 3.98 -3.16
CA VAL A 120 3.03 3.22 -4.25
C VAL A 120 2.14 2.11 -3.68
N PHE A 121 2.67 1.32 -2.76
CA PHE A 121 1.93 0.21 -2.15
C PHE A 121 0.66 0.69 -1.43
N SER A 122 0.75 1.77 -0.65
CA SER A 122 -0.41 2.33 0.04
C SER A 122 -1.51 2.76 -0.94
N ARG A 123 -1.14 3.45 -2.03
CA ARG A 123 -2.11 3.85 -3.05
C ARG A 123 -2.75 2.66 -3.77
N LEU A 124 -1.97 1.64 -4.11
CA LEU A 124 -2.50 0.46 -4.79
C LEU A 124 -3.45 -0.33 -3.90
N MET A 125 -3.15 -0.39 -2.62
CA MET A 125 -3.91 -1.18 -1.65
C MET A 125 -5.22 -0.51 -1.21
N HIS A 126 -5.18 0.81 -0.95
CA HIS A 126 -6.25 1.51 -0.25
C HIS A 126 -6.94 2.61 -1.06
N SER A 127 -6.46 2.93 -2.26
CA SER A 127 -7.06 3.95 -3.12
C SER A 127 -7.71 3.32 -4.35
N THR A 128 -8.89 3.82 -4.72
CA THR A 128 -9.63 3.38 -5.91
C THR A 128 -9.57 4.40 -7.06
N GLY A 129 -9.32 5.66 -6.74
CA GLY A 129 -9.24 6.77 -7.68
C GLY A 129 -7.85 7.03 -8.25
N SER A 130 -7.77 7.90 -9.23
CA SER A 130 -6.52 8.47 -9.72
C SER A 130 -6.01 9.56 -8.76
N ALA A 131 -4.76 10.02 -8.96
CA ALA A 131 -4.17 11.09 -8.15
C ALA A 131 -4.93 12.44 -8.29
N TYR A 132 -5.80 12.58 -9.26
CA TYR A 132 -6.53 13.82 -9.60
C TYR A 132 -8.02 13.75 -9.27
N GLU A 133 -8.47 12.63 -8.72
CA GLU A 133 -9.88 12.42 -8.35
C GLU A 133 -10.02 12.30 -6.84
N GLN A 134 -11.15 12.77 -6.32
CA GLN A 134 -11.48 12.51 -4.93
C GLN A 134 -11.68 11.00 -4.74
N ASP A 135 -10.89 10.41 -3.86
CA ASP A 135 -11.00 9.01 -3.52
C ASP A 135 -12.13 8.80 -2.52
N THR A 136 -13.12 8.03 -2.94
CA THR A 136 -14.27 7.65 -2.11
C THR A 136 -14.09 6.28 -1.45
N SER A 137 -12.90 5.66 -1.57
CA SER A 137 -12.59 4.36 -0.97
C SER A 137 -12.39 4.40 0.55
N PHE A 138 -12.58 5.55 1.15
CA PHE A 138 -12.57 5.75 2.59
C PHE A 138 -13.38 4.69 3.33
N ALA A 139 -12.77 4.06 4.33
CA ALA A 139 -13.33 2.96 5.14
C ALA A 139 -13.54 1.61 4.42
N TYR A 140 -13.11 1.46 3.20
CA TYR A 140 -13.13 0.17 2.52
C TYR A 140 -11.83 -0.63 2.75
N GLY A 141 -11.94 -1.94 2.69
CA GLY A 141 -10.78 -2.83 2.84
C GLY A 141 -9.82 -2.79 1.65
N PRO A 142 -8.66 -3.46 1.76
CA PRO A 142 -7.65 -3.48 0.71
C PRO A 142 -8.15 -4.06 -0.61
N LEU A 143 -7.64 -3.53 -1.73
CA LEU A 143 -7.93 -4.00 -3.11
C LEU A 143 -9.43 -4.06 -3.44
N GLN A 144 -10.22 -3.17 -2.89
CA GLN A 144 -11.68 -3.27 -2.92
C GLN A 144 -12.28 -3.41 -4.32
N LEU A 145 -11.92 -2.52 -5.26
CA LEU A 145 -12.48 -2.58 -6.60
C LEU A 145 -12.05 -3.83 -7.36
N LEU A 146 -10.79 -4.26 -7.17
CA LEU A 146 -10.31 -5.50 -7.77
C LEU A 146 -11.09 -6.71 -7.23
N LYS A 147 -11.24 -6.79 -5.91
CA LYS A 147 -12.02 -7.86 -5.24
C LYS A 147 -13.50 -7.83 -5.60
N ALA A 148 -14.10 -6.64 -5.62
CA ALA A 148 -15.51 -6.50 -5.97
C ALA A 148 -15.79 -6.88 -7.42
N SER A 149 -14.92 -6.49 -8.34
CA SER A 149 -15.07 -6.78 -9.77
C SER A 149 -14.73 -8.23 -10.15
N ALA A 150 -13.98 -8.96 -9.31
CA ALA A 150 -13.67 -10.37 -9.50
C ALA A 150 -14.77 -11.32 -8.97
N LYS A 151 -15.78 -10.81 -8.27
CA LYS A 151 -16.87 -11.65 -7.75
C LYS A 151 -17.74 -12.15 -8.88
N ALA A 152 -18.15 -13.43 -8.76
CA ALA A 152 -19.19 -13.97 -9.62
C ALA A 152 -20.51 -13.21 -9.40
N LEU A 153 -21.13 -12.80 -10.48
CA LEU A 153 -22.44 -12.18 -10.42
C LEU A 153 -23.54 -13.25 -10.22
N PRO A 154 -24.64 -12.90 -9.52
CA PRO A 154 -25.82 -13.77 -9.47
C PRO A 154 -26.33 -14.12 -10.88
N GLU A 155 -26.86 -15.34 -11.06
CA GLU A 155 -27.34 -15.83 -12.36
C GLU A 155 -28.36 -14.92 -13.06
N ASN A 156 -29.15 -14.18 -12.27
CA ASN A 156 -30.17 -13.26 -12.77
C ASN A 156 -29.69 -11.81 -12.92
N SER A 157 -28.37 -11.58 -12.88
CA SER A 157 -27.83 -10.23 -13.06
C SER A 157 -28.07 -9.72 -14.48
N PRO A 158 -28.37 -8.42 -14.68
CA PRO A 158 -28.46 -7.83 -16.00
C PRO A 158 -27.17 -8.08 -16.82
N ALA A 159 -27.28 -8.38 -18.11
CA ALA A 159 -26.15 -8.70 -18.97
C ALA A 159 -25.07 -7.58 -18.98
N ASP A 160 -25.49 -6.33 -18.88
CA ASP A 160 -24.59 -5.17 -18.85
C ASP A 160 -23.71 -5.13 -17.58
N TRP A 161 -24.18 -5.72 -16.49
CA TRP A 161 -23.39 -5.76 -15.24
C TRP A 161 -22.13 -6.59 -15.41
N ASN A 162 -22.22 -7.70 -16.14
CA ASN A 162 -21.06 -8.55 -16.39
C ASN A 162 -19.97 -7.77 -17.15
N LEU A 163 -20.35 -7.04 -18.18
CA LEU A 163 -19.42 -6.19 -18.94
C LEU A 163 -18.83 -5.06 -18.09
N PHE A 164 -19.63 -4.45 -17.22
CA PHE A 164 -19.18 -3.43 -16.28
C PHE A 164 -18.15 -3.97 -15.28
N TYR A 165 -18.40 -5.14 -14.70
CA TYR A 165 -17.49 -5.77 -13.76
C TYR A 165 -16.17 -6.19 -14.43
N GLN A 166 -16.23 -6.81 -15.60
CA GLN A 166 -15.05 -7.15 -16.39
C GLN A 166 -14.20 -5.91 -16.74
N THR A 167 -14.86 -4.84 -17.21
CA THR A 167 -14.16 -3.59 -17.53
C THR A 167 -13.49 -3.00 -16.29
N THR A 168 -14.16 -3.02 -15.14
CA THR A 168 -13.61 -2.52 -13.88
C THR A 168 -12.41 -3.37 -13.42
N PHE A 169 -12.52 -4.70 -13.51
CA PHE A 169 -11.42 -5.61 -13.19
C PHE A 169 -10.17 -5.32 -14.03
N VAL A 170 -10.34 -5.27 -15.35
CA VAL A 170 -9.24 -4.98 -16.29
C VAL A 170 -8.59 -3.62 -16.00
N ARG A 171 -9.37 -2.59 -15.70
CA ARG A 171 -8.85 -1.26 -15.32
C ARG A 171 -8.02 -1.32 -14.04
N GLN A 172 -8.49 -1.99 -13.01
CA GLN A 172 -7.77 -2.10 -11.75
C GLN A 172 -6.50 -2.96 -11.89
N ARG A 173 -6.57 -4.07 -12.60
CA ARG A 173 -5.40 -4.87 -12.95
C ARG A 173 -4.36 -4.04 -13.71
N ASN A 174 -4.76 -3.33 -14.76
CA ASN A 174 -3.86 -2.52 -15.56
C ASN A 174 -3.24 -1.38 -14.74
N ARG A 175 -3.99 -0.77 -13.82
CA ARG A 175 -3.48 0.22 -12.87
C ARG A 175 -2.36 -0.39 -12.01
N MET A 176 -2.58 -1.54 -11.39
CA MET A 176 -1.59 -2.20 -10.54
C MET A 176 -0.33 -2.57 -11.33
N VAL A 177 -0.49 -3.21 -12.48
CA VAL A 177 0.63 -3.60 -13.35
C VAL A 177 1.44 -2.38 -13.80
N THR A 178 0.76 -1.29 -14.17
CA THR A 178 1.42 -0.06 -14.62
C THR A 178 2.21 0.60 -13.48
N GLU A 179 1.62 0.73 -12.32
CA GLU A 179 2.29 1.36 -11.17
C GLU A 179 3.47 0.51 -10.64
N LEU A 180 3.34 -0.81 -10.60
CA LEU A 180 4.45 -1.70 -10.22
C LEU A 180 5.59 -1.65 -11.25
N ARG A 181 5.29 -1.62 -12.55
CA ARG A 181 6.32 -1.46 -13.59
C ARG A 181 7.01 -0.11 -13.56
N LYS A 182 6.29 0.97 -13.25
CA LYS A 182 6.89 2.29 -13.02
C LYS A 182 7.81 2.27 -11.82
N LEU A 183 7.35 1.68 -10.72
CA LEU A 183 8.13 1.55 -9.49
C LEU A 183 9.44 0.78 -9.74
N LEU A 184 9.41 -0.33 -10.48
CA LEU A 184 10.61 -1.07 -10.88
C LEU A 184 11.61 -0.20 -11.64
N LYS A 185 11.14 0.62 -12.59
CA LYS A 185 12.01 1.56 -13.32
C LYS A 185 12.65 2.60 -12.40
N GLU A 186 11.90 3.13 -11.46
CA GLU A 186 12.39 4.11 -10.49
C GLU A 186 13.44 3.48 -9.56
N ILE A 187 13.21 2.26 -9.10
CA ILE A 187 14.19 1.49 -8.31
C ILE A 187 15.46 1.21 -9.13
N ASP A 188 15.32 0.81 -10.40
CA ASP A 188 16.48 0.59 -11.27
C ASP A 188 17.31 1.86 -11.49
N LEU A 189 16.68 3.04 -11.56
CA LEU A 189 17.38 4.34 -11.62
C LEU A 189 18.17 4.61 -10.33
N GLU A 190 17.61 4.30 -9.17
CA GLU A 190 18.31 4.39 -7.89
C GLU A 190 19.55 3.49 -7.86
N PHE A 191 19.43 2.26 -8.36
CA PHE A 191 20.53 1.31 -8.43
C PHE A 191 21.66 1.82 -9.35
N ARG A 192 21.35 2.33 -10.54
CA ARG A 192 22.36 2.92 -11.46
C ARG A 192 23.06 4.10 -10.84
N ASN A 193 22.35 5.01 -10.21
CA ASN A 193 22.92 6.18 -9.54
C ASN A 193 23.82 5.78 -8.35
N GLY A 194 23.56 4.65 -7.71
CA GLY A 194 24.41 4.11 -6.65
C GLY A 194 25.73 3.57 -7.17
N SER A 195 25.74 2.86 -8.31
CA SER A 195 26.95 2.28 -8.90
C SER A 195 27.92 3.32 -9.45
N ASP A 196 27.43 4.40 -10.04
CA ASP A 196 28.27 5.47 -10.63
C ASP A 196 28.99 6.31 -9.57
N ARG A 197 28.40 6.47 -8.38
CA ARG A 197 29.05 7.16 -7.24
C ARG A 197 30.24 6.37 -6.65
N PHE A 198 30.24 5.06 -6.79
CA PHE A 198 31.36 4.21 -6.35
C PHE A 198 32.48 4.05 -7.39
N GLY A 199 32.18 4.32 -8.68
CA GLY A 199 33.17 4.28 -9.76
C GLY A 199 34.15 5.46 -9.75
N SER A 200 33.69 6.64 -9.30
CA SER A 200 34.53 7.87 -9.36
C SER A 200 35.51 8.02 -8.18
N SER A 201 35.25 7.37 -7.05
CA SER A 201 36.16 7.46 -5.89
C SER A 201 37.38 6.53 -5.97
N ARG A 202 37.40 5.53 -6.86
CA ARG A 202 38.57 4.63 -7.03
C ARG A 202 39.64 5.14 -7.99
N ASN A 203 39.43 6.24 -8.68
CA ASN A 203 40.38 6.82 -9.64
C ASN A 203 41.18 8.00 -9.10
N CYS A 204 41.02 8.41 -7.84
CA CYS A 204 41.71 9.55 -7.26
C CYS A 204 43.03 9.19 -6.56
N ASP A 205 43.29 7.89 -6.26
CA ASP A 205 44.47 7.48 -5.48
C ASP A 205 45.66 6.94 -6.32
N ARG A 206 45.67 7.16 -7.66
CA ARG A 206 46.80 6.73 -8.51
C ARG A 206 47.58 7.89 -9.18
N ARG A 207 47.67 9.05 -8.56
CA ARG A 207 48.55 10.12 -9.05
C ARG A 207 49.23 10.85 -7.91
N MET A 208 50.05 10.17 -7.13
CA MET A 208 51.15 10.79 -6.37
C MET A 208 52.20 9.74 -6.02
N GLU A 209 52.89 9.26 -7.03
CA GLU A 209 54.21 8.68 -6.89
C GLU A 209 54.96 8.91 -8.21
N ILE A 210 55.64 10.06 -8.32
CA ILE A 210 56.88 10.31 -9.05
C ILE A 210 57.62 11.43 -8.32
#